data_be59ee71e5885bd4b224a2a7a9b17ae8
#
_entry.id   be59ee71e5885bd4b224a2a7a9b17ae8
#
_cell.length_a   1.000
_cell.length_b   1.000
_cell.length_c   1.000
_cell.angle_alpha   90.00
_cell.angle_beta   90.00
_cell.angle_gamma   90.00
#
_symmetry.space_group_name_H-M   'P 1'
#
loop_
_entity.id
_entity.type
_entity.pdbx_description
1 polymer ?
#
loop_
_entity_poly.entity_id
_entity_poly.type
_entity_poly.pdbx_seq_one_letter_code
_entity_poly.pdbx_strand_id
1 'polypeptide(L)'
;MEFTARLMLAFASVLGLVMTVWGGYYFVTALMSWRRPMDYGKHPARTRFAVLIAARNEELVIGSLINSLLTQNYPSELYDVYVIPNNCTDHTAQAAAKFGAKVLECTVPVKSKGEVMRFAYHQLAGQGYDAFCVFDADNVAHPDFLKEMNNAYCAGARAAQGYRDSKNPYDTAFSGCYSIYYWMMNRFHNNGKAGLGLSAMLGGTGFMVSAAALEKMGGWRTQTISEDLEMTAQCVLADVQVAWVPLAVTYDEQPLSYRESVKQRMRWVRGTIQVARQ
;
A
#
# COMPACT_ATOMS: atom_id res chain seq x y z
N MET A 1 -44.13 -14.97 -21.45
CA MET A 1 -44.13 -14.40 -20.07
C MET A 1 -43.57 -15.37 -19.05
N GLU A 2 -43.99 -16.64 -19.01
CA GLU A 2 -43.51 -17.61 -17.98
C GLU A 2 -42.03 -17.94 -18.09
N PHE A 3 -41.44 -18.07 -19.29
CA PHE A 3 -40.02 -18.33 -19.51
C PHE A 3 -39.13 -17.18 -19.02
N THR A 4 -39.51 -15.93 -19.33
CA THR A 4 -38.77 -14.72 -18.88
C THR A 4 -38.82 -14.59 -17.36
N ALA A 5 -39.96 -14.87 -16.72
CA ALA A 5 -40.08 -14.86 -15.26
C ALA A 5 -39.20 -15.91 -14.60
N ARG A 6 -39.16 -17.13 -15.13
CA ARG A 6 -38.27 -18.22 -14.63
C ARG A 6 -36.79 -17.84 -14.78
N LEU A 7 -36.40 -17.25 -15.91
CA LEU A 7 -35.02 -16.77 -16.13
C LEU A 7 -34.62 -15.67 -15.14
N MET A 8 -35.52 -14.70 -14.93
CA MET A 8 -35.27 -13.64 -13.92
C MET A 8 -35.17 -14.19 -12.51
N LEU A 9 -36.01 -15.16 -12.15
CA LEU A 9 -35.96 -15.79 -10.84
C LEU A 9 -34.64 -16.58 -10.66
N ALA A 10 -34.22 -17.35 -11.66
CA ALA A 10 -32.95 -18.06 -11.64
C ALA A 10 -31.75 -17.10 -11.48
N PHE A 11 -31.74 -16.01 -12.25
CA PHE A 11 -30.71 -14.97 -12.13
C PHE A 11 -30.69 -14.35 -10.73
N ALA A 12 -31.87 -13.97 -10.20
CA ALA A 12 -31.97 -13.40 -8.85
C ALA A 12 -31.50 -14.40 -7.77
N SER A 13 -31.79 -15.71 -7.93
CA SER A 13 -31.35 -16.74 -7.01
C SER A 13 -29.84 -16.92 -7.03
N VAL A 14 -29.21 -16.94 -8.21
CA VAL A 14 -27.75 -17.02 -8.35
C VAL A 14 -27.10 -15.79 -7.75
N LEU A 15 -27.61 -14.59 -8.06
CA LEU A 15 -27.11 -13.35 -7.49
C LEU A 15 -27.24 -13.35 -5.96
N GLY A 16 -28.39 -13.79 -5.43
CA GLY A 16 -28.65 -13.92 -3.99
C GLY A 16 -27.67 -14.87 -3.32
N LEU A 17 -27.39 -16.02 -3.94
CA LEU A 17 -26.38 -16.97 -3.44
C LEU A 17 -24.98 -16.35 -3.39
N VAL A 18 -24.56 -15.69 -4.48
CA VAL A 18 -23.26 -15.01 -4.54
C VAL A 18 -23.16 -13.96 -3.44
N MET A 19 -24.17 -13.11 -3.27
CA MET A 19 -24.20 -12.08 -2.24
C MET A 19 -24.20 -12.67 -0.81
N THR A 20 -24.87 -13.81 -0.61
CA THR A 20 -24.87 -14.50 0.69
C THR A 20 -23.49 -15.07 1.03
N VAL A 21 -22.82 -15.72 0.09
CA VAL A 21 -21.46 -16.25 0.28
C VAL A 21 -20.48 -15.10 0.55
N TRP A 22 -20.58 -14.04 -0.24
CA TRP A 22 -19.73 -12.84 -0.09
C TRP A 22 -19.98 -12.12 1.25
N GLY A 23 -21.25 -11.95 1.62
CA GLY A 23 -21.65 -11.41 2.92
C GLY A 23 -21.17 -12.26 4.09
N GLY A 24 -21.29 -13.59 3.98
CA GLY A 24 -20.77 -14.55 4.96
C GLY A 24 -19.27 -14.43 5.17
N TYR A 25 -18.51 -14.30 4.06
CA TYR A 25 -17.07 -14.08 4.13
C TYR A 25 -16.74 -12.79 4.91
N TYR A 26 -17.37 -11.65 4.59
CA TYR A 26 -17.14 -10.39 5.31
C TYR A 26 -17.62 -10.45 6.76
N PHE A 27 -18.71 -11.17 7.05
CA PHE A 27 -19.17 -11.37 8.41
C PHE A 27 -18.15 -12.14 9.26
N VAL A 28 -17.59 -13.22 8.73
CA VAL A 28 -16.54 -14.00 9.42
C VAL A 28 -15.28 -13.17 9.62
N THR A 29 -14.82 -12.43 8.60
CA THR A 29 -13.64 -11.55 8.74
C THR A 29 -13.90 -10.44 9.76
N ALA A 30 -15.11 -9.87 9.79
CA ALA A 30 -15.50 -8.87 10.78
C ALA A 30 -15.47 -9.45 12.20
N LEU A 31 -16.00 -10.65 12.45
CA LEU A 31 -15.92 -11.31 13.75
C LEU A 31 -14.46 -11.54 14.18
N MET A 32 -13.59 -11.95 13.26
CA MET A 32 -12.17 -12.16 13.56
C MET A 32 -11.42 -10.86 13.85
N SER A 33 -11.95 -9.71 13.45
CA SER A 33 -11.37 -8.40 13.76
C SER A 33 -11.35 -8.04 15.24
N TRP A 34 -12.13 -8.73 16.09
CA TRP A 34 -12.08 -8.60 17.55
C TRP A 34 -10.89 -9.34 18.18
N ARG A 35 -10.24 -10.23 17.44
CA ARG A 35 -8.98 -10.80 17.93
C ARG A 35 -7.92 -9.69 18.02
N ARG A 36 -7.02 -9.85 18.99
CA ARG A 36 -5.87 -8.93 19.10
C ARG A 36 -5.07 -8.96 17.81
N PRO A 37 -4.62 -7.79 17.32
CA PRO A 37 -3.70 -7.75 16.19
C PRO A 37 -2.47 -8.61 16.46
N MET A 38 -1.83 -9.10 15.39
CA MET A 38 -0.58 -9.83 15.48
C MET A 38 0.46 -8.98 16.20
N ASP A 39 1.07 -9.54 17.23
CA ASP A 39 2.24 -8.95 17.89
C ASP A 39 3.49 -9.62 17.31
N TYR A 40 4.34 -8.83 16.68
CA TYR A 40 5.59 -9.29 16.10
C TYR A 40 6.77 -9.26 17.09
N GLY A 41 6.50 -8.91 18.36
CA GLY A 41 7.53 -8.74 19.39
C GLY A 41 8.42 -7.53 19.13
N LYS A 42 9.48 -7.42 19.93
CA LYS A 42 10.50 -6.38 19.79
C LYS A 42 11.80 -7.02 19.33
N HIS A 43 12.32 -6.60 18.21
CA HIS A 43 13.58 -7.10 17.66
C HIS A 43 14.61 -5.97 17.56
N PRO A 44 15.90 -6.27 17.73
CA PRO A 44 16.96 -5.30 17.42
C PRO A 44 16.83 -4.80 15.99
N ALA A 45 17.13 -3.53 15.78
CA ALA A 45 17.20 -2.95 14.45
C ALA A 45 18.33 -3.63 13.66
N ARG A 46 17.99 -4.28 12.56
CA ARG A 46 18.95 -4.97 11.68
C ARG A 46 18.56 -4.99 10.21
N THR A 47 17.27 -4.75 9.90
CA THR A 47 16.79 -4.75 8.51
C THR A 47 17.24 -3.49 7.80
N ARG A 48 17.91 -3.64 6.68
CA ARG A 48 18.31 -2.50 5.84
C ARG A 48 17.22 -2.17 4.84
N PHE A 49 16.62 -0.97 4.98
CA PHE A 49 15.51 -0.54 4.15
C PHE A 49 15.92 0.42 3.04
N ALA A 50 15.37 0.24 1.82
CA ALA A 50 15.24 1.29 0.83
C ALA A 50 13.80 1.81 0.88
N VAL A 51 13.61 3.08 1.24
CA VAL A 51 12.29 3.73 1.22
C VAL A 51 12.13 4.40 -0.13
N LEU A 52 11.11 4.01 -0.90
CA LEU A 52 10.87 4.44 -2.26
C LEU A 52 9.65 5.35 -2.34
N ILE A 53 9.81 6.53 -2.93
CA ILE A 53 8.77 7.55 -3.10
C ILE A 53 8.70 7.91 -4.58
N ALA A 54 7.69 7.40 -5.30
CA ALA A 54 7.41 7.89 -6.65
C ALA A 54 6.76 9.27 -6.56
N ALA A 55 7.35 10.27 -7.21
CA ALA A 55 6.86 11.64 -7.14
C ALA A 55 6.63 12.23 -8.54
N ARG A 56 5.48 12.89 -8.73
CA ARG A 56 5.15 13.58 -9.96
C ARG A 56 4.44 14.89 -9.68
N ASN A 57 5.17 16.01 -9.78
CA ASN A 57 4.68 17.36 -9.46
C ASN A 57 4.22 17.49 -8.00
N GLU A 58 5.14 17.15 -7.09
CA GLU A 58 4.89 17.09 -5.64
C GLU A 58 5.78 18.04 -4.85
N GLU A 59 6.32 19.11 -5.49
CA GLU A 59 7.27 20.04 -4.87
C GLU A 59 6.77 20.67 -3.57
N LEU A 60 5.44 20.86 -3.43
CA LEU A 60 4.82 21.52 -2.28
C LEU A 60 4.63 20.58 -1.08
N VAL A 61 4.51 19.29 -1.29
CA VAL A 61 4.11 18.32 -0.24
C VAL A 61 5.22 17.33 0.13
N ILE A 62 6.13 17.03 -0.80
CA ILE A 62 7.16 15.99 -0.64
C ILE A 62 8.04 16.18 0.59
N GLY A 63 8.29 17.43 1.00
CA GLY A 63 9.14 17.76 2.15
C GLY A 63 8.61 17.24 3.47
N SER A 64 7.29 17.22 3.66
CA SER A 64 6.66 16.69 4.90
C SER A 64 6.91 15.20 5.07
N LEU A 65 6.76 14.43 3.99
CA LEU A 65 7.06 13.00 4.00
C LEU A 65 8.55 12.73 4.25
N ILE A 66 9.44 13.41 3.52
CA ILE A 66 10.89 13.23 3.68
C ILE A 66 11.31 13.51 5.12
N ASN A 67 10.86 14.61 5.72
CA ASN A 67 11.15 14.94 7.10
C ASN A 67 10.69 13.85 8.06
N SER A 68 9.47 13.34 7.90
CA SER A 68 8.94 12.25 8.76
C SER A 68 9.72 10.94 8.60
N LEU A 69 10.26 10.68 7.41
CA LEU A 69 11.07 9.49 7.15
C LEU A 69 12.52 9.65 7.63
N LEU A 70 13.10 10.84 7.59
CA LEU A 70 14.45 11.08 8.11
C LEU A 70 14.51 11.20 9.64
N THR A 71 13.36 11.31 10.32
CA THR A 71 13.24 11.37 11.78
C THR A 71 12.67 10.10 12.40
N GLN A 72 12.83 8.95 11.74
CA GLN A 72 12.36 7.67 12.26
C GLN A 72 13.11 7.23 13.53
N ASN A 73 12.42 6.58 14.46
CA ASN A 73 13.01 5.90 15.61
C ASN A 73 13.72 4.60 15.16
N TYR A 74 14.62 4.72 14.21
CA TYR A 74 15.37 3.63 13.59
C TYR A 74 16.77 4.12 13.23
N PRO A 75 17.83 3.27 13.34
CA PRO A 75 19.20 3.72 13.03
C PRO A 75 19.34 4.23 11.60
N SER A 76 19.83 5.45 11.44
CA SER A 76 19.92 6.13 10.14
C SER A 76 20.83 5.42 9.13
N GLU A 77 21.79 4.63 9.60
CA GLU A 77 22.68 3.81 8.78
C GLU A 77 21.99 2.56 8.18
N LEU A 78 20.80 2.22 8.69
CA LEU A 78 20.05 1.05 8.23
C LEU A 78 18.94 1.39 7.23
N TYR A 79 18.81 2.65 6.81
CA TYR A 79 17.84 2.96 5.76
C TYR A 79 18.25 4.15 4.92
N ASP A 80 17.75 4.17 3.70
CA ASP A 80 17.91 5.25 2.76
C ASP A 80 16.55 5.67 2.21
N VAL A 81 16.33 6.98 2.07
CA VAL A 81 15.10 7.55 1.49
C VAL A 81 15.37 8.00 0.06
N TYR A 82 14.71 7.35 -0.90
CA TYR A 82 14.82 7.64 -2.32
C TYR A 82 13.54 8.28 -2.84
N VAL A 83 13.66 9.47 -3.41
CA VAL A 83 12.61 10.07 -4.23
C VAL A 83 12.92 9.77 -5.69
N ILE A 84 11.92 9.27 -6.41
CA ILE A 84 12.00 8.94 -7.82
C ILE A 84 11.10 9.90 -8.61
N PRO A 85 11.62 11.09 -9.00
CA PRO A 85 10.88 12.03 -9.83
C PRO A 85 10.60 11.42 -11.19
N ASN A 86 9.36 11.53 -11.66
CA ASN A 86 8.98 10.98 -12.95
C ASN A 86 8.02 11.93 -13.67
N ASN A 87 8.33 12.28 -14.92
CA ASN A 87 7.53 13.19 -15.74
C ASN A 87 7.16 14.51 -15.01
N CYS A 88 8.05 15.04 -14.16
CA CYS A 88 7.85 16.31 -13.44
C CYS A 88 8.00 17.49 -14.37
N THR A 89 7.18 18.53 -14.15
CA THR A 89 7.24 19.84 -14.80
C THR A 89 7.52 20.96 -13.79
N ASP A 90 7.65 20.61 -12.50
CA ASP A 90 7.95 21.48 -11.36
C ASP A 90 9.35 21.15 -10.78
N HIS A 91 9.67 21.70 -9.61
CA HIS A 91 10.93 21.52 -8.92
C HIS A 91 10.94 20.36 -7.88
N THR A 92 10.13 19.31 -8.10
CA THR A 92 10.04 18.16 -7.17
C THR A 92 11.41 17.56 -6.83
N ALA A 93 12.30 17.36 -7.83
CA ALA A 93 13.63 16.78 -7.61
C ALA A 93 14.51 17.66 -6.71
N GLN A 94 14.51 18.95 -6.98
CA GLN A 94 15.27 19.94 -6.20
C GLN A 94 14.73 20.07 -4.77
N ALA A 95 13.39 20.04 -4.61
CA ALA A 95 12.76 20.03 -3.31
C ALA A 95 13.17 18.77 -2.52
N ALA A 96 13.11 17.60 -3.12
CA ALA A 96 13.51 16.34 -2.49
C ALA A 96 14.98 16.38 -2.02
N ALA A 97 15.90 16.83 -2.86
CA ALA A 97 17.32 16.95 -2.52
C ALA A 97 17.55 17.95 -1.37
N LYS A 98 16.84 19.09 -1.38
CA LYS A 98 16.91 20.10 -0.32
C LYS A 98 16.48 19.56 1.05
N PHE A 99 15.50 18.67 1.09
CA PHE A 99 15.06 18.00 2.33
C PHE A 99 15.93 16.81 2.73
N GLY A 100 16.96 16.46 1.96
CA GLY A 100 17.96 15.44 2.32
C GLY A 100 17.65 14.03 1.80
N ALA A 101 16.67 13.85 0.94
CA ALA A 101 16.44 12.58 0.27
C ALA A 101 17.45 12.34 -0.85
N LYS A 102 17.75 11.07 -1.13
CA LYS A 102 18.48 10.66 -2.32
C LYS A 102 17.56 10.73 -3.53
N VAL A 103 17.93 11.52 -4.54
CA VAL A 103 17.16 11.63 -5.77
C VAL A 103 17.63 10.58 -6.77
N LEU A 104 16.72 9.71 -7.20
CA LEU A 104 16.95 8.71 -8.25
C LEU A 104 16.12 9.09 -9.48
N GLU A 105 16.71 9.88 -10.37
CA GLU A 105 16.00 10.35 -11.56
C GLU A 105 15.58 9.19 -12.46
N CYS A 106 14.29 9.14 -12.79
CA CYS A 106 13.72 8.14 -13.68
C CYS A 106 14.07 8.50 -15.14
N THR A 107 15.10 7.84 -15.68
CA THR A 107 15.63 8.12 -17.03
C THR A 107 14.91 7.36 -18.14
N VAL A 108 13.91 6.54 -17.79
CA VAL A 108 13.13 5.76 -18.77
C VAL A 108 11.70 6.29 -18.86
N PRO A 109 11.05 6.18 -20.01
CA PRO A 109 9.63 6.52 -20.13
C PRO A 109 8.78 5.62 -19.25
N VAL A 110 7.98 6.24 -18.36
CA VAL A 110 7.08 5.54 -17.43
C VAL A 110 5.67 6.09 -17.51
N LYS A 111 4.67 5.21 -17.39
CA LYS A 111 3.24 5.53 -17.47
C LYS A 111 2.49 5.27 -16.16
N SER A 112 3.07 4.46 -15.26
CA SER A 112 2.47 4.05 -14.00
C SER A 112 3.47 4.10 -12.85
N LYS A 113 2.97 4.17 -11.61
CA LYS A 113 3.78 4.06 -10.40
C LYS A 113 4.52 2.72 -10.34
N GLY A 114 3.88 1.63 -10.80
CA GLY A 114 4.51 0.31 -10.84
C GLY A 114 5.76 0.28 -11.73
N GLU A 115 5.75 0.99 -12.86
CA GLU A 115 6.93 1.10 -13.74
C GLU A 115 8.06 1.93 -13.08
N VAL A 116 7.70 2.98 -12.33
CA VAL A 116 8.67 3.76 -11.54
C VAL A 116 9.30 2.90 -10.45
N MET A 117 8.49 2.10 -9.73
CA MET A 117 8.99 1.17 -8.71
C MET A 117 9.88 0.09 -9.32
N ARG A 118 9.53 -0.44 -10.48
CA ARG A 118 10.36 -1.39 -11.23
C ARG A 118 11.71 -0.79 -11.59
N PHE A 119 11.73 0.43 -12.12
CA PHE A 119 12.97 1.16 -12.40
C PHE A 119 13.82 1.31 -11.12
N ALA A 120 13.23 1.80 -10.04
CA ALA A 120 13.94 1.99 -8.76
C ALA A 120 14.51 0.67 -8.23
N TYR A 121 13.70 -0.41 -8.26
CA TYR A 121 14.16 -1.74 -7.84
C TYR A 121 15.37 -2.21 -8.65
N HIS A 122 15.35 -2.08 -9.98
CA HIS A 122 16.49 -2.47 -10.83
C HIS A 122 17.77 -1.67 -10.53
N GLN A 123 17.65 -0.41 -10.16
CA GLN A 123 18.81 0.41 -9.79
C GLN A 123 19.37 0.03 -8.41
N LEU A 124 18.52 -0.43 -7.48
CA LEU A 124 18.88 -0.68 -6.09
C LEU A 124 19.07 -2.16 -5.76
N ALA A 125 18.63 -3.07 -6.62
CA ALA A 125 18.82 -4.50 -6.43
C ALA A 125 20.32 -4.84 -6.32
N GLY A 126 20.67 -5.70 -5.37
CA GLY A 126 22.07 -6.07 -5.10
C GLY A 126 22.87 -5.04 -4.27
N GLN A 127 22.30 -3.90 -3.89
CA GLN A 127 22.96 -2.93 -3.02
C GLN A 127 22.87 -3.26 -1.51
N GLY A 128 22.42 -4.47 -1.17
CA GLY A 128 22.39 -4.97 0.20
C GLY A 128 21.18 -4.48 1.02
N TYR A 129 20.09 -4.05 0.37
CA TYR A 129 18.81 -3.80 1.05
C TYR A 129 18.07 -5.11 1.29
N ASP A 130 17.57 -5.29 2.51
CA ASP A 130 16.76 -6.45 2.89
C ASP A 130 15.31 -6.30 2.44
N ALA A 131 14.80 -5.05 2.45
CA ALA A 131 13.42 -4.77 2.09
C ALA A 131 13.23 -3.34 1.52
N PHE A 132 12.17 -3.20 0.74
CA PHE A 132 11.75 -1.97 0.10
C PHE A 132 10.43 -1.51 0.72
N CYS A 133 10.41 -0.29 1.29
CA CYS A 133 9.19 0.36 1.76
C CYS A 133 8.70 1.35 0.71
N VAL A 134 7.40 1.46 0.50
CA VAL A 134 6.81 2.35 -0.51
C VAL A 134 5.86 3.34 0.11
N PHE A 135 5.99 4.61 -0.29
CA PHE A 135 5.11 5.70 0.12
C PHE A 135 4.64 6.52 -1.08
N ASP A 136 3.45 7.09 -0.96
CA ASP A 136 2.98 8.17 -1.82
C ASP A 136 3.57 9.51 -1.31
N ALA A 137 3.86 10.44 -2.23
CA ALA A 137 4.60 11.66 -1.94
C ALA A 137 3.90 12.63 -0.98
N ASP A 138 2.58 12.54 -0.89
CA ASP A 138 1.71 13.37 -0.05
C ASP A 138 1.48 12.80 1.37
N ASN A 139 2.12 11.69 1.72
CA ASN A 139 1.96 11.04 3.01
C ASN A 139 2.82 11.64 4.13
N VAL A 140 2.60 11.16 5.35
CA VAL A 140 3.48 11.33 6.52
C VAL A 140 3.60 9.97 7.22
N ALA A 141 4.83 9.58 7.59
CA ALA A 141 5.08 8.34 8.31
C ALA A 141 5.12 8.58 9.83
N HIS A 142 4.54 7.67 10.60
CA HIS A 142 4.72 7.68 12.07
C HIS A 142 6.20 7.42 12.41
N PRO A 143 6.75 8.04 13.49
CA PRO A 143 8.16 7.88 13.85
C PRO A 143 8.62 6.43 14.08
N ASP A 144 7.73 5.54 14.47
CA ASP A 144 8.05 4.12 14.68
C ASP A 144 7.79 3.23 13.45
N PHE A 145 7.46 3.79 12.28
CA PHE A 145 7.07 2.99 11.10
C PHE A 145 8.14 1.95 10.72
N LEU A 146 9.39 2.36 10.51
CA LEU A 146 10.47 1.45 10.13
C LEU A 146 10.80 0.44 11.23
N LYS A 147 10.73 0.83 12.49
CA LYS A 147 10.91 -0.04 13.64
C LYS A 147 9.88 -1.17 13.66
N GLU A 148 8.60 -0.85 13.43
CA GLU A 148 7.54 -1.85 13.41
C GLU A 148 7.63 -2.75 12.17
N MET A 149 8.02 -2.22 11.01
CA MET A 149 8.33 -3.03 9.82
C MET A 149 9.53 -3.95 10.05
N ASN A 150 10.58 -3.50 10.77
CA ASN A 150 11.68 -4.35 11.18
C ASN A 150 11.21 -5.49 12.11
N ASN A 151 10.34 -5.20 13.08
CA ASN A 151 9.79 -6.22 13.96
C ASN A 151 9.07 -7.31 13.16
N ALA A 152 8.22 -6.92 12.22
CA ALA A 152 7.52 -7.85 11.33
C ALA A 152 8.48 -8.65 10.43
N TYR A 153 9.47 -7.99 9.83
CA TYR A 153 10.48 -8.65 8.99
C TYR A 153 11.28 -9.69 9.80
N CYS A 154 11.72 -9.34 10.99
CA CYS A 154 12.45 -10.22 11.89
C CYS A 154 11.62 -11.41 12.37
N ALA A 155 10.31 -11.23 12.52
CA ALA A 155 9.35 -12.29 12.82
C ALA A 155 8.98 -13.16 11.60
N GLY A 156 9.58 -12.90 10.44
CA GLY A 156 9.42 -13.74 9.24
C GLY A 156 8.56 -13.15 8.13
N ALA A 157 7.93 -11.97 8.31
CA ALA A 157 7.17 -11.33 7.23
C ALA A 157 8.09 -10.98 6.05
N ARG A 158 7.63 -11.29 4.83
CA ARG A 158 8.36 -10.99 3.59
C ARG A 158 7.64 -9.95 2.74
N ALA A 159 6.37 -9.73 2.97
CA ALA A 159 5.59 -8.57 2.55
C ALA A 159 4.71 -8.12 3.71
N ALA A 160 4.48 -6.83 3.87
CA ALA A 160 3.69 -6.29 4.98
C ALA A 160 2.99 -5.00 4.60
N GLN A 161 1.76 -4.82 5.10
CA GLN A 161 1.00 -3.57 5.02
C GLN A 161 0.91 -2.94 6.40
N GLY A 162 1.23 -1.65 6.50
CA GLY A 162 1.01 -0.83 7.67
C GLY A 162 -0.42 -0.27 7.75
N TYR A 163 -0.72 0.34 8.89
CA TYR A 163 -2.00 1.02 9.13
C TYR A 163 -2.05 2.34 8.34
N ARG A 164 -3.08 2.53 7.54
CA ARG A 164 -3.35 3.77 6.82
C ARG A 164 -4.35 4.61 7.61
N ASP A 165 -3.90 5.75 8.11
CA ASP A 165 -4.74 6.74 8.77
C ASP A 165 -4.89 7.98 7.86
N SER A 166 -5.68 8.95 8.29
CA SER A 166 -5.95 10.16 7.53
C SER A 166 -5.29 11.37 8.18
N LYS A 167 -4.72 12.26 7.36
CA LYS A 167 -4.19 13.56 7.80
C LYS A 167 -5.31 14.57 8.10
N ASN A 168 -6.39 14.48 7.32
CA ASN A 168 -7.45 15.50 7.25
C ASN A 168 -8.88 14.93 7.44
N PRO A 169 -9.15 14.13 8.51
CA PRO A 169 -10.43 13.43 8.66
C PRO A 169 -11.63 14.38 8.92
N TYR A 170 -11.35 15.63 9.32
CA TYR A 170 -12.38 16.62 9.72
C TYR A 170 -12.53 17.79 8.77
N ASP A 171 -11.78 17.84 7.65
CA ASP A 171 -11.79 18.99 6.73
C ASP A 171 -13.10 19.09 5.96
N THR A 172 -13.64 17.98 5.50
CA THR A 172 -14.92 17.90 4.78
C THR A 172 -15.66 16.60 5.07
N ALA A 173 -16.96 16.55 4.73
CA ALA A 173 -17.71 15.29 4.81
C ALA A 173 -17.12 14.19 3.92
N PHE A 174 -16.49 14.55 2.80
CA PHE A 174 -15.84 13.57 1.91
C PHE A 174 -14.58 12.99 2.52
N SER A 175 -13.69 13.82 3.07
CA SER A 175 -12.50 13.35 3.76
C SER A 175 -12.85 12.50 4.99
N GLY A 176 -13.89 12.86 5.74
CA GLY A 176 -14.42 12.07 6.83
C GLY A 176 -14.93 10.70 6.41
N CYS A 177 -15.70 10.63 5.31
CA CYS A 177 -16.17 9.35 4.75
C CYS A 177 -15.02 8.44 4.28
N TYR A 178 -13.95 9.02 3.68
CA TYR A 178 -12.77 8.27 3.32
C TYR A 178 -12.00 7.77 4.53
N SER A 179 -11.87 8.58 5.57
CA SER A 179 -11.23 8.18 6.83
C SER A 179 -11.94 6.99 7.46
N ILE A 180 -13.29 7.04 7.56
CA ILE A 180 -14.10 5.93 8.03
C ILE A 180 -13.88 4.69 7.15
N TYR A 181 -13.85 4.83 5.82
CA TYR A 181 -13.57 3.73 4.90
C TYR A 181 -12.23 3.06 5.21
N TYR A 182 -11.13 3.83 5.37
CA TYR A 182 -9.83 3.27 5.69
C TYR A 182 -9.78 2.64 7.09
N TRP A 183 -10.42 3.24 8.10
CA TRP A 183 -10.53 2.63 9.44
C TRP A 183 -11.27 1.30 9.40
N MET A 184 -12.35 1.21 8.62
CA MET A 184 -13.06 -0.05 8.38
C MET A 184 -12.19 -1.08 7.65
N MET A 185 -11.45 -0.67 6.61
CA MET A 185 -10.51 -1.54 5.89
C MET A 185 -9.40 -2.06 6.80
N ASN A 186 -8.81 -1.20 7.62
CA ASN A 186 -7.81 -1.59 8.61
C ASN A 186 -8.40 -2.60 9.62
N ARG A 187 -9.56 -2.29 10.20
CA ARG A 187 -10.17 -3.07 11.29
C ARG A 187 -10.80 -4.36 10.78
N PHE A 188 -11.71 -4.28 9.83
CA PHE A 188 -12.56 -5.41 9.45
C PHE A 188 -11.99 -6.23 8.30
N HIS A 189 -11.17 -5.64 7.45
CA HIS A 189 -10.54 -6.35 6.35
C HIS A 189 -9.14 -6.85 6.71
N ASN A 190 -8.17 -5.98 6.92
CA ASN A 190 -6.78 -6.39 7.14
C ASN A 190 -6.59 -7.12 8.48
N ASN A 191 -7.07 -6.54 9.59
CA ASN A 191 -6.97 -7.19 10.90
C ASN A 191 -7.81 -8.47 10.97
N GLY A 192 -9.01 -8.47 10.37
CA GLY A 192 -9.86 -9.65 10.30
C GLY A 192 -9.22 -10.79 9.51
N LYS A 193 -8.63 -10.49 8.35
CA LYS A 193 -7.88 -11.48 7.55
C LYS A 193 -6.65 -12.01 8.28
N ALA A 194 -5.87 -11.13 8.90
CA ALA A 194 -4.72 -11.53 9.70
C ALA A 194 -5.14 -12.46 10.85
N GLY A 195 -6.28 -12.20 11.50
CA GLY A 195 -6.85 -13.07 12.53
C GLY A 195 -7.25 -14.46 12.04
N LEU A 196 -7.45 -14.64 10.73
CA LEU A 196 -7.70 -15.93 10.06
C LEU A 196 -6.42 -16.55 9.49
N GLY A 197 -5.25 -15.93 9.62
CA GLY A 197 -4.02 -16.36 8.97
C GLY A 197 -4.00 -16.12 7.46
N LEU A 198 -4.87 -15.24 6.95
CA LEU A 198 -4.94 -14.87 5.53
C LEU A 198 -4.08 -13.64 5.24
N SER A 199 -3.69 -13.47 3.98
CA SER A 199 -2.96 -12.29 3.50
C SER A 199 -3.77 -11.00 3.70
N ALA A 200 -3.13 -9.96 4.26
CA ALA A 200 -3.62 -8.60 4.15
C ALA A 200 -3.56 -8.13 2.69
N MET A 201 -4.10 -6.95 2.42
CA MET A 201 -4.05 -6.29 1.12
C MET A 201 -3.07 -5.12 1.19
N LEU A 202 -2.17 -5.01 0.21
CA LEU A 202 -1.35 -3.82 0.02
C LEU A 202 -2.25 -2.67 -0.48
N GLY A 203 -2.02 -1.49 0.02
CA GLY A 203 -2.90 -0.33 -0.20
C GLY A 203 -2.21 0.85 -0.88
N GLY A 204 -1.19 0.63 -1.70
CA GLY A 204 -0.50 1.66 -2.48
C GLY A 204 0.57 2.43 -1.71
N THR A 205 0.47 2.54 -0.39
CA THR A 205 1.41 3.27 0.45
C THR A 205 1.58 2.62 1.82
N GLY A 206 2.66 2.94 2.54
CA GLY A 206 2.94 2.41 3.86
C GLY A 206 3.07 0.88 3.88
N PHE A 207 3.69 0.30 2.87
CA PHE A 207 3.90 -1.14 2.80
C PHE A 207 5.37 -1.49 2.58
N MET A 208 5.72 -2.72 2.88
CA MET A 208 7.06 -3.29 2.72
C MET A 208 6.99 -4.56 1.88
N VAL A 209 7.99 -4.75 0.99
CA VAL A 209 8.25 -6.03 0.31
C VAL A 209 9.74 -6.33 0.43
N SER A 210 10.10 -7.53 0.89
CA SER A 210 11.50 -7.94 1.03
C SER A 210 12.17 -8.19 -0.32
N ALA A 211 13.49 -7.98 -0.38
CA ALA A 211 14.28 -8.31 -1.57
C ALA A 211 14.09 -9.78 -1.97
N ALA A 212 14.12 -10.70 -1.01
CA ALA A 212 13.90 -12.13 -1.26
C ALA A 212 12.50 -12.44 -1.83
N ALA A 213 11.45 -11.72 -1.39
CA ALA A 213 10.12 -11.87 -1.99
C ALA A 213 10.08 -11.35 -3.43
N LEU A 214 10.69 -10.20 -3.68
CA LEU A 214 10.80 -9.65 -5.04
C LEU A 214 11.60 -10.58 -5.96
N GLU A 215 12.69 -11.13 -5.51
CA GLU A 215 13.48 -12.13 -6.27
C GLU A 215 12.62 -13.38 -6.59
N LYS A 216 11.89 -13.91 -5.60
CA LYS A 216 10.96 -15.05 -5.79
C LYS A 216 9.88 -14.75 -6.83
N MET A 217 9.42 -13.50 -6.93
CA MET A 217 8.44 -13.04 -7.93
C MET A 217 9.07 -12.66 -9.28
N GLY A 218 10.39 -12.72 -9.43
CA GLY A 218 11.10 -12.32 -10.65
C GLY A 218 11.28 -10.80 -10.77
N GLY A 219 11.32 -10.08 -9.65
CA GLY A 219 11.51 -8.64 -9.55
C GLY A 219 10.20 -7.87 -9.36
N TRP A 220 10.26 -6.55 -9.49
CA TRP A 220 9.07 -5.69 -9.44
C TRP A 220 8.35 -5.70 -10.78
N ARG A 221 7.21 -6.40 -10.90
CA ARG A 221 6.57 -6.72 -12.19
C ARG A 221 5.21 -6.05 -12.40
N THR A 222 4.79 -5.15 -11.53
CA THR A 222 3.50 -4.48 -11.63
C THR A 222 3.40 -3.56 -12.86
N GLN A 223 2.27 -3.61 -13.56
CA GLN A 223 2.01 -2.89 -14.81
C GLN A 223 0.69 -2.15 -14.82
N THR A 224 -0.27 -2.53 -13.94
CA THR A 224 -1.60 -1.93 -13.91
C THR A 224 -1.62 -0.60 -13.17
N ILE A 225 -2.76 0.11 -13.27
CA ILE A 225 -2.99 1.38 -12.55
C ILE A 225 -3.11 1.13 -11.03
N SER A 226 -3.56 -0.07 -10.63
CA SER A 226 -3.63 -0.52 -9.23
C SER A 226 -2.46 -1.47 -8.96
N GLU A 227 -1.25 -0.92 -8.95
CA GLU A 227 -0.01 -1.66 -8.77
C GLU A 227 0.07 -2.39 -7.40
N ASP A 228 -0.63 -1.88 -6.41
CA ASP A 228 -0.75 -2.43 -5.05
C ASP A 228 -1.59 -3.71 -5.02
N LEU A 229 -2.76 -3.69 -5.68
CA LEU A 229 -3.61 -4.87 -5.83
C LEU A 229 -2.89 -5.95 -6.65
N GLU A 230 -2.23 -5.55 -7.74
CA GLU A 230 -1.44 -6.44 -8.57
C GLU A 230 -0.27 -7.04 -7.79
N MET A 231 0.46 -6.24 -7.00
CA MET A 231 1.53 -6.71 -6.11
C MET A 231 0.98 -7.68 -5.05
N THR A 232 -0.19 -7.39 -4.49
CA THR A 232 -0.86 -8.31 -3.55
C THR A 232 -1.14 -9.67 -4.21
N ALA A 233 -1.67 -9.66 -5.43
CA ALA A 233 -1.92 -10.89 -6.19
C ALA A 233 -0.62 -11.65 -6.49
N GLN A 234 0.43 -10.95 -6.93
CA GLN A 234 1.74 -11.55 -7.20
C GLN A 234 2.36 -12.16 -5.94
N CYS A 235 2.24 -11.50 -4.78
CA CYS A 235 2.67 -12.06 -3.50
C CYS A 235 1.95 -13.39 -3.20
N VAL A 236 0.62 -13.42 -3.31
CA VAL A 236 -0.18 -14.63 -3.04
C VAL A 236 0.16 -15.76 -4.02
N LEU A 237 0.29 -15.46 -5.31
CA LEU A 237 0.67 -16.44 -6.35
C LEU A 237 2.10 -16.99 -6.14
N ALA A 238 2.97 -16.21 -5.54
CA ALA A 238 4.33 -16.62 -5.18
C ALA A 238 4.41 -17.26 -3.78
N ASP A 239 3.29 -17.56 -3.13
CA ASP A 239 3.25 -18.06 -1.75
C ASP A 239 4.04 -17.16 -0.78
N VAL A 240 3.78 -15.86 -0.88
CA VAL A 240 4.28 -14.81 0.01
C VAL A 240 3.07 -14.18 0.70
N GLN A 241 2.87 -14.50 1.96
CA GLN A 241 1.80 -13.90 2.75
C GLN A 241 2.10 -12.43 3.03
N VAL A 242 1.12 -11.55 2.78
CA VAL A 242 1.19 -10.15 3.20
C VAL A 242 0.77 -10.05 4.66
N ALA A 243 1.71 -9.68 5.52
CA ALA A 243 1.49 -9.46 6.95
C ALA A 243 0.73 -8.15 7.20
N TRP A 244 -0.06 -8.09 8.26
CA TRP A 244 -0.71 -6.86 8.73
C TRP A 244 0.05 -6.30 9.93
N VAL A 245 0.59 -5.07 9.81
CA VAL A 245 1.43 -4.43 10.85
C VAL A 245 0.73 -3.14 11.33
N PRO A 246 -0.23 -3.24 12.26
CA PRO A 246 -1.08 -2.10 12.65
C PRO A 246 -0.36 -0.98 13.39
N LEU A 247 0.84 -1.22 13.92
CA LEU A 247 1.65 -0.21 14.60
C LEU A 247 2.55 0.58 13.64
N ALA A 248 2.75 0.10 12.42
CA ALA A 248 3.44 0.85 11.35
C ALA A 248 2.44 1.78 10.67
N VAL A 249 2.26 2.99 11.22
CA VAL A 249 1.22 3.92 10.79
C VAL A 249 1.73 4.88 9.71
N THR A 250 0.89 5.10 8.71
CA THR A 250 1.05 6.10 7.66
C THR A 250 -0.19 6.99 7.62
N TYR A 251 -0.01 8.29 7.42
CA TYR A 251 -1.08 9.28 7.35
C TYR A 251 -1.22 9.77 5.91
N ASP A 252 -2.38 9.49 5.31
CA ASP A 252 -2.69 9.84 3.92
C ASP A 252 -3.55 11.10 3.85
N GLU A 253 -3.42 11.85 2.77
CA GLU A 253 -4.35 12.94 2.46
C GLU A 253 -5.59 12.41 1.75
N GLN A 254 -6.78 12.78 2.25
CA GLN A 254 -8.04 12.32 1.70
C GLN A 254 -8.68 13.39 0.80
N PRO A 255 -9.40 13.00 -0.27
CA PRO A 255 -10.04 13.95 -1.19
C PRO A 255 -11.05 14.84 -0.46
N LEU A 256 -11.05 16.12 -0.80
CA LEU A 256 -11.88 17.14 -0.16
C LEU A 256 -13.24 17.33 -0.85
N SER A 257 -13.39 16.83 -2.08
CA SER A 257 -14.58 17.07 -2.89
C SER A 257 -15.15 15.79 -3.51
N TYR A 258 -16.46 15.83 -3.83
CA TYR A 258 -17.14 14.75 -4.58
C TYR A 258 -16.45 14.45 -5.91
N ARG A 259 -16.04 15.48 -6.64
CA ARG A 259 -15.40 15.32 -7.95
C ARG A 259 -14.08 14.56 -7.86
N GLU A 260 -13.25 14.90 -6.89
CA GLU A 260 -11.99 14.19 -6.62
C GLU A 260 -12.24 12.75 -6.19
N SER A 261 -13.21 12.54 -5.29
CA SER A 261 -13.64 11.22 -4.84
C SER A 261 -14.06 10.32 -6.02
N VAL A 262 -14.93 10.81 -6.91
CA VAL A 262 -15.35 10.06 -8.09
C VAL A 262 -14.18 9.76 -9.02
N LYS A 263 -13.32 10.74 -9.29
CA LYS A 263 -12.12 10.55 -10.13
C LYS A 263 -11.20 9.45 -9.57
N GLN A 264 -10.97 9.47 -8.27
CA GLN A 264 -10.13 8.47 -7.61
C GLN A 264 -10.76 7.07 -7.65
N ARG A 265 -12.05 6.94 -7.32
CA ARG A 265 -12.77 5.66 -7.35
C ARG A 265 -12.87 5.08 -8.76
N MET A 266 -13.07 5.90 -9.77
CA MET A 266 -13.04 5.46 -11.18
C MET A 266 -11.66 4.91 -11.57
N ARG A 267 -10.57 5.51 -11.07
CA ARG A 267 -9.22 4.99 -11.26
C ARG A 267 -9.06 3.61 -10.60
N TRP A 268 -9.55 3.44 -9.37
CA TRP A 268 -9.51 2.16 -8.67
C TRP A 268 -10.28 1.05 -9.40
N VAL A 269 -11.52 1.34 -9.82
CA VAL A 269 -12.34 0.37 -10.58
C VAL A 269 -11.63 -0.05 -11.88
N ARG A 270 -11.07 0.89 -12.63
CA ARG A 270 -10.30 0.59 -13.86
C ARG A 270 -9.11 -0.29 -13.55
N GLY A 271 -8.35 0.03 -12.52
CA GLY A 271 -7.20 -0.77 -12.09
C GLY A 271 -7.59 -2.18 -11.66
N THR A 272 -8.66 -2.34 -10.87
CA THR A 272 -9.17 -3.65 -10.46
C THR A 272 -9.55 -4.52 -11.67
N ILE A 273 -10.23 -3.93 -12.68
CA ILE A 273 -10.56 -4.64 -13.92
C ILE A 273 -9.29 -5.04 -14.69
N GLN A 274 -8.26 -4.20 -14.70
CA GLN A 274 -6.98 -4.54 -15.34
C GLN A 274 -6.32 -5.74 -14.65
N VAL A 275 -6.25 -5.74 -13.32
CA VAL A 275 -5.68 -6.86 -12.55
C VAL A 275 -6.46 -8.15 -12.76
N ALA A 276 -7.80 -8.08 -12.77
CA ALA A 276 -8.64 -9.26 -12.96
C ALA A 276 -8.54 -9.90 -14.38
N ARG A 277 -7.92 -9.21 -15.34
CA ARG A 277 -7.71 -9.69 -16.72
C ARG A 277 -6.32 -10.28 -16.96
N GLN A 278 -5.42 -10.19 -16.01
CA GLN A 278 -4.08 -10.79 -16.05
C GLN A 278 -4.10 -12.24 -15.50
#